data_698741b0b900570ce337aebc5a28c596
#
_entry.id   698741b0b900570ce337aebc5a28c596
#
_cell.length_a   1.000
_cell.length_b   1.000
_cell.length_c   1.000
_cell.angle_alpha   90.00
_cell.angle_beta   90.00
_cell.angle_gamma   90.00
#
_symmetry.space_group_name_H-M   'P 1'
#
loop_
_entity.id
_entity.type
_entity.pdbx_description
1 polymer ?
#
loop_
_entity_poly.entity_id
_entity_poly.type
_entity_poly.pdbx_seq_one_letter_code
_entity_poly.pdbx_strand_id
1 'polypeptide(L)'
;MSQTENQLLPTGHARIDSLTMSGIVKRFPGVLAADEIDFDVRSGEIHALLGENGAGKSTLMKMLYGLYHPDEGEIRINDAPTIIKSPIDAIQHGIGMIHQHFMLVPSLTVAENIALGMKSSRGFQLDLDVVSQRVLELSDIYNLKVDPHLPIWQLAVGEQQRVEILRALYKGAALLILDEPTAVLTPQEVDGLFRILNQLAADGHGLVFISHKLHEVLEISHRVTVLRDGRRVNTIPTSQATRPKLAEMMVGRPVLLEYEKNPLQARDDRLALQDVSALSNRGTTGLDAVSLQLRGGEIVGIAGVSGNGQQELAQCITGLREVTAGSVTVDGSDVTNAPPAALHAIGLSYIPEERMIDGVIKEFSVAENYVLQDHGHPKYTTARIFMLFNKIRQACRRAIQQFEIKTPSTETLVKSLSGGNIQKLVLARELSRDPGVLIAAQPTRGVDIGATEYIHKQLLEERDKGTAILLISEDLDEIRALSDRIAVMYEGRIVGEVVNDNVDVEQLGLLMTGGV
;
A
#
# COMPACT_ATOMS: atom_id res chain seq x y z
N MET A 1 -41.08 27.90 -5.83
CA MET A 1 -39.94 27.22 -5.18
C MET A 1 -38.74 27.55 -6.00
N SER A 2 -37.81 28.32 -5.44
CA SER A 2 -36.79 29.06 -6.17
C SER A 2 -35.64 28.14 -6.60
N GLN A 3 -35.00 28.46 -7.73
CA GLN A 3 -33.80 27.81 -8.27
C GLN A 3 -32.59 27.76 -7.28
N THR A 4 -32.71 28.35 -6.09
CA THR A 4 -31.68 28.42 -5.05
C THR A 4 -31.62 27.18 -4.14
N GLU A 5 -32.71 26.42 -3.98
CA GLU A 5 -32.71 25.23 -3.11
C GLU A 5 -31.94 24.02 -3.70
N ASN A 6 -31.72 23.99 -5.04
CA ASN A 6 -30.99 22.91 -5.73
C ASN A 6 -29.46 23.13 -5.76
N GLN A 7 -28.95 24.19 -5.15
CA GLN A 7 -27.52 24.58 -5.18
C GLN A 7 -26.75 24.26 -3.89
N LEU A 8 -27.42 23.76 -2.86
CA LEU A 8 -26.79 23.44 -1.59
C LEU A 8 -26.71 21.91 -1.38
N LEU A 9 -25.61 21.47 -0.77
CA LEU A 9 -25.44 20.12 -0.28
C LEU A 9 -26.23 19.92 1.03
N PRO A 10 -26.50 18.66 1.47
CA PRO A 10 -27.09 18.39 2.79
C PRO A 10 -26.29 18.98 3.96
N THR A 11 -24.99 19.21 3.75
CA THR A 11 -24.12 19.92 4.71
C THR A 11 -24.41 21.41 4.83
N GLY A 12 -25.26 22.00 3.97
CA GLY A 12 -25.58 23.43 3.92
C GLY A 12 -24.56 24.28 3.14
N HIS A 13 -23.57 23.65 2.52
CA HIS A 13 -22.55 24.34 1.72
C HIS A 13 -22.89 24.39 0.22
N ALA A 14 -22.28 25.33 -0.50
CA ALA A 14 -22.44 25.47 -1.94
C ALA A 14 -21.90 24.25 -2.69
N ARG A 15 -22.62 23.80 -3.72
CA ARG A 15 -22.24 22.69 -4.57
C ARG A 15 -21.21 23.13 -5.62
N ILE A 16 -20.27 22.26 -5.94
CA ILE A 16 -19.41 22.35 -7.11
C ILE A 16 -20.01 21.47 -8.21
N ASP A 17 -20.61 22.09 -9.23
CA ASP A 17 -21.22 21.32 -10.34
C ASP A 17 -20.18 20.70 -11.24
N SER A 18 -19.08 21.41 -11.51
CA SER A 18 -17.95 20.91 -12.29
C SER A 18 -16.63 21.54 -11.83
N LEU A 19 -15.57 20.75 -11.88
CA LEU A 19 -14.21 21.21 -11.74
C LEU A 19 -13.42 20.69 -12.93
N THR A 20 -12.67 21.57 -13.61
CA THR A 20 -11.83 21.23 -14.75
C THR A 20 -10.40 21.74 -14.56
N MET A 21 -9.45 20.92 -14.91
CA MET A 21 -8.02 21.22 -15.02
C MET A 21 -7.63 21.01 -16.47
N SER A 22 -7.10 22.02 -17.15
CA SER A 22 -6.80 21.97 -18.59
C SER A 22 -5.35 22.32 -18.86
N GLY A 23 -4.66 21.48 -19.64
CA GLY A 23 -3.27 21.69 -20.06
C GLY A 23 -2.29 21.84 -18.89
N ILE A 24 -2.48 21.12 -17.81
CA ILE A 24 -1.69 21.27 -16.58
C ILE A 24 -0.27 20.75 -16.79
N VAL A 25 0.71 21.63 -16.56
CA VAL A 25 2.14 21.30 -16.62
C VAL A 25 2.78 21.55 -15.25
N LYS A 26 3.64 20.60 -14.82
CA LYS A 26 4.46 20.78 -13.62
C LYS A 26 5.84 20.18 -13.79
N ARG A 27 6.86 21.05 -13.61
CA ARG A 27 8.28 20.68 -13.69
C ARG A 27 8.92 20.76 -12.31
N PHE A 28 9.67 19.74 -11.97
CA PHE A 28 10.60 19.73 -10.85
C PHE A 28 12.03 19.58 -11.38
N PRO A 29 13.08 19.90 -10.60
CA PRO A 29 14.47 19.70 -11.04
C PRO A 29 14.71 18.27 -11.56
N GLY A 30 14.92 18.14 -12.88
CA GLY A 30 15.17 16.85 -13.53
C GLY A 30 13.94 15.97 -13.80
N VAL A 31 12.71 16.42 -13.50
CA VAL A 31 11.49 15.63 -13.69
C VAL A 31 10.34 16.49 -14.22
N LEU A 32 9.72 16.05 -15.32
CA LEU A 32 8.43 16.57 -15.80
C LEU A 32 7.32 15.71 -15.18
N ALA A 33 6.72 16.20 -14.10
CA ALA A 33 5.76 15.42 -13.29
C ALA A 33 4.31 15.47 -13.81
N ALA A 34 3.97 16.52 -14.57
CA ALA A 34 2.73 16.66 -15.32
C ALA A 34 3.03 17.34 -16.64
N ASP A 35 2.52 16.80 -17.73
CA ASP A 35 2.77 17.22 -19.09
C ASP A 35 1.44 17.32 -19.86
N GLU A 36 0.89 18.54 -19.91
CA GLU A 36 -0.38 18.88 -20.56
C GLU A 36 -1.56 17.99 -20.10
N ILE A 37 -1.70 17.78 -18.78
CA ILE A 37 -2.78 16.94 -18.24
C ILE A 37 -4.09 17.71 -18.25
N ASP A 38 -5.13 17.11 -18.85
CA ASP A 38 -6.53 17.47 -18.65
C ASP A 38 -7.19 16.49 -17.69
N PHE A 39 -7.94 17.03 -16.73
CA PHE A 39 -8.71 16.25 -15.77
C PHE A 39 -9.99 17.02 -15.41
N ASP A 40 -11.09 16.31 -15.26
CA ASP A 40 -12.36 16.90 -14.82
C ASP A 40 -13.06 16.02 -13.79
N VAL A 41 -13.89 16.61 -12.95
CA VAL A 41 -14.79 15.91 -12.04
C VAL A 41 -16.11 16.68 -11.94
N ARG A 42 -17.20 15.96 -11.82
CA ARG A 42 -18.56 16.52 -11.76
C ARG A 42 -19.21 16.26 -10.42
N SER A 43 -20.18 17.06 -10.08
CA SER A 43 -21.05 16.81 -8.95
C SER A 43 -21.75 15.46 -9.10
N GLY A 44 -21.87 14.73 -7.98
CA GLY A 44 -22.51 13.41 -7.97
C GLY A 44 -21.71 12.30 -8.62
N GLU A 45 -20.42 12.54 -8.88
CA GLU A 45 -19.55 11.59 -9.55
C GLU A 45 -18.41 11.14 -8.64
N ILE A 46 -18.09 9.85 -8.70
CA ILE A 46 -16.83 9.30 -8.20
C ILE A 46 -15.93 9.08 -9.42
N HIS A 47 -14.94 9.93 -9.58
CA HIS A 47 -13.97 9.86 -10.67
C HIS A 47 -12.67 9.26 -10.16
N ALA A 48 -12.33 8.05 -10.59
CA ALA A 48 -11.08 7.42 -10.23
C ALA A 48 -9.89 7.96 -11.02
N LEU A 49 -8.78 8.20 -10.32
CA LEU A 49 -7.50 8.58 -10.92
C LEU A 49 -6.48 7.47 -10.71
N LEU A 50 -6.17 6.74 -11.78
CA LEU A 50 -5.25 5.61 -11.82
C LEU A 50 -3.90 5.98 -12.43
N GLY A 51 -2.89 5.17 -12.16
CA GLY A 51 -1.54 5.24 -12.74
C GLY A 51 -0.53 4.57 -11.84
N GLU A 52 0.63 4.22 -12.38
CA GLU A 52 1.75 3.70 -11.61
C GLU A 52 2.33 4.74 -10.64
N ASN A 53 3.20 4.30 -9.72
CA ASN A 53 3.93 5.21 -8.84
C ASN A 53 4.82 6.13 -9.67
N GLY A 54 4.71 7.45 -9.43
CA GLY A 54 5.41 8.45 -10.25
C GLY A 54 4.66 8.90 -11.51
N ALA A 55 3.47 8.37 -11.82
CA ALA A 55 2.68 8.78 -12.98
C ALA A 55 2.10 10.20 -12.90
N GLY A 56 2.30 10.93 -11.80
CA GLY A 56 1.84 12.32 -11.64
C GLY A 56 0.54 12.49 -10.83
N LYS A 57 -0.14 11.42 -10.39
CA LYS A 57 -1.44 11.48 -9.68
C LYS A 57 -1.43 12.42 -8.47
N SER A 58 -0.58 12.13 -7.49
CA SER A 58 -0.49 12.94 -6.27
C SER A 58 0.01 14.35 -6.55
N THR A 59 0.83 14.55 -7.58
CA THR A 59 1.27 15.89 -8.01
C THR A 59 0.09 16.70 -8.55
N LEU A 60 -0.74 16.10 -9.42
CA LEU A 60 -1.94 16.72 -9.98
C LEU A 60 -2.91 17.13 -8.84
N MET A 61 -3.17 16.23 -7.91
CA MET A 61 -4.08 16.49 -6.79
C MET A 61 -3.51 17.51 -5.79
N LYS A 62 -2.19 17.50 -5.56
CA LYS A 62 -1.54 18.53 -4.73
C LYS A 62 -1.59 19.93 -5.37
N MET A 63 -1.61 20.01 -6.70
CA MET A 63 -1.89 21.29 -7.38
C MET A 63 -3.34 21.72 -7.20
N LEU A 64 -4.29 20.80 -7.31
CA LEU A 64 -5.70 21.07 -7.06
C LEU A 64 -5.96 21.49 -5.60
N TYR A 65 -5.22 20.93 -4.65
CA TYR A 65 -5.33 21.29 -3.23
C TYR A 65 -4.45 22.49 -2.82
N GLY A 66 -3.72 23.11 -3.76
CA GLY A 66 -2.92 24.33 -3.51
C GLY A 66 -1.61 24.11 -2.75
N LEU A 67 -1.11 22.86 -2.66
CA LEU A 67 0.23 22.55 -2.13
C LEU A 67 1.33 22.80 -3.16
N TYR A 68 1.01 22.66 -4.43
CA TYR A 68 1.85 23.05 -5.55
C TYR A 68 1.08 23.99 -6.48
N HIS A 69 1.80 24.75 -7.30
CA HIS A 69 1.18 25.56 -8.36
C HIS A 69 1.55 24.96 -9.72
N PRO A 70 0.61 24.88 -10.67
CA PRO A 70 0.93 24.53 -12.04
C PRO A 70 1.88 25.57 -12.64
N ASP A 71 2.81 25.13 -13.50
CA ASP A 71 3.67 26.04 -14.24
C ASP A 71 2.97 26.55 -15.49
N GLU A 72 2.03 25.74 -16.06
CA GLU A 72 1.17 26.08 -17.19
C GLU A 72 -0.20 25.41 -17.01
N GLY A 73 -1.22 25.89 -17.72
CA GLY A 73 -2.58 25.40 -17.66
C GLY A 73 -3.48 26.22 -16.74
N GLU A 74 -4.75 25.82 -16.66
CA GLU A 74 -5.74 26.53 -15.84
C GLU A 74 -6.64 25.57 -15.06
N ILE A 75 -7.16 26.03 -13.92
CA ILE A 75 -8.17 25.36 -13.11
C ILE A 75 -9.45 26.21 -13.18
N ARG A 76 -10.59 25.55 -13.41
CA ARG A 76 -11.90 26.16 -13.40
C ARG A 76 -12.82 25.44 -12.42
N ILE A 77 -13.60 26.22 -11.66
CA ILE A 77 -14.68 25.73 -10.78
C ILE A 77 -15.97 26.35 -11.30
N ASN A 78 -16.96 25.52 -11.64
CA ASN A 78 -18.22 25.95 -12.23
C ASN A 78 -17.98 26.91 -13.43
N ASP A 79 -17.09 26.50 -14.34
CA ASP A 79 -16.63 27.23 -15.52
C ASP A 79 -15.90 28.56 -15.26
N ALA A 80 -15.77 28.99 -13.99
CA ALA A 80 -15.03 30.19 -13.63
C ALA A 80 -13.54 29.89 -13.43
N PRO A 81 -12.62 30.60 -14.10
CA PRO A 81 -11.19 30.47 -13.85
C PRO A 81 -10.86 30.75 -12.39
N THR A 82 -10.14 29.84 -11.75
CA THR A 82 -9.87 29.88 -10.33
C THR A 82 -8.39 29.66 -10.07
N ILE A 83 -7.77 30.53 -9.26
CA ILE A 83 -6.37 30.39 -8.85
C ILE A 83 -6.35 29.90 -7.39
N ILE A 84 -5.88 28.70 -7.17
CA ILE A 84 -5.74 28.11 -5.83
C ILE A 84 -4.29 28.33 -5.38
N LYS A 85 -4.10 29.20 -4.37
CA LYS A 85 -2.78 29.60 -3.88
C LYS A 85 -2.29 28.83 -2.67
N SER A 86 -3.20 28.17 -1.96
CA SER A 86 -2.89 27.47 -0.72
C SER A 86 -3.99 26.44 -0.39
N PRO A 87 -3.74 25.50 0.53
CA PRO A 87 -4.78 24.59 1.04
C PRO A 87 -5.96 25.34 1.67
N ILE A 88 -5.72 26.51 2.26
CA ILE A 88 -6.79 27.35 2.82
C ILE A 88 -7.71 27.86 1.71
N ASP A 89 -7.14 28.30 0.58
CA ASP A 89 -7.93 28.70 -0.59
C ASP A 89 -8.73 27.53 -1.16
N ALA A 90 -8.12 26.34 -1.26
CA ALA A 90 -8.82 25.14 -1.71
C ALA A 90 -10.04 24.83 -0.84
N ILE A 91 -9.88 24.88 0.50
CA ILE A 91 -10.97 24.68 1.47
C ILE A 91 -12.06 25.75 1.30
N GLN A 92 -11.69 27.02 1.10
CA GLN A 92 -12.66 28.12 0.88
C GLN A 92 -13.45 27.93 -0.42
N HIS A 93 -12.86 27.27 -1.43
CA HIS A 93 -13.54 26.88 -2.66
C HIS A 93 -14.32 25.56 -2.55
N GLY A 94 -14.40 24.96 -1.35
CA GLY A 94 -15.14 23.73 -1.12
C GLY A 94 -14.37 22.47 -1.55
N ILE A 95 -13.04 22.51 -1.64
CA ILE A 95 -12.20 21.34 -1.97
C ILE A 95 -11.57 20.80 -0.69
N GLY A 96 -11.88 19.56 -0.34
CA GLY A 96 -11.26 18.81 0.76
C GLY A 96 -10.29 17.74 0.25
N MET A 97 -9.27 17.41 1.05
CA MET A 97 -8.35 16.33 0.74
C MET A 97 -8.15 15.42 1.96
N ILE A 98 -8.28 14.14 1.73
CA ILE A 98 -7.97 13.07 2.68
C ILE A 98 -6.67 12.44 2.20
N HIS A 99 -5.64 12.54 3.02
CA HIS A 99 -4.30 12.07 2.68
C HIS A 99 -4.12 10.58 2.95
N GLN A 100 -3.19 9.95 2.28
CA GLN A 100 -2.81 8.54 2.47
C GLN A 100 -2.40 8.23 3.92
N HIS A 101 -1.74 9.17 4.61
CA HIS A 101 -1.46 9.10 6.04
C HIS A 101 -2.34 10.09 6.78
N PHE A 102 -3.00 9.65 7.83
CA PHE A 102 -3.90 10.50 8.61
C PHE A 102 -3.18 11.72 9.17
N MET A 103 -3.76 12.89 8.92
CA MET A 103 -3.26 14.17 9.43
C MET A 103 -3.98 14.55 10.74
N LEU A 104 -4.14 13.57 11.64
CA LEU A 104 -4.78 13.72 12.94
C LEU A 104 -3.72 13.82 14.04
N VAL A 105 -3.97 14.63 15.05
CA VAL A 105 -3.12 14.74 16.25
C VAL A 105 -3.58 13.70 17.26
N PRO A 106 -2.77 12.68 17.58
CA PRO A 106 -3.22 11.54 18.39
C PRO A 106 -3.70 11.90 19.79
N SER A 107 -3.09 12.91 20.42
CA SER A 107 -3.40 13.34 21.79
C SER A 107 -4.67 14.20 21.92
N LEU A 108 -5.20 14.71 20.81
CA LEU A 108 -6.40 15.53 20.79
C LEU A 108 -7.64 14.66 20.58
N THR A 109 -8.79 15.14 21.07
CA THR A 109 -10.11 14.54 20.80
C THR A 109 -10.51 14.72 19.34
N VAL A 110 -11.55 13.99 18.90
CA VAL A 110 -12.15 14.14 17.58
C VAL A 110 -12.60 15.59 17.35
N ALA A 111 -13.35 16.17 18.32
CA ALA A 111 -13.84 17.55 18.22
C ALA A 111 -12.68 18.57 18.13
N GLU A 112 -11.63 18.40 18.92
CA GLU A 112 -10.45 19.26 18.87
C GLU A 112 -9.73 19.16 17.53
N ASN A 113 -9.54 17.95 16.98
CA ASN A 113 -8.93 17.74 15.66
C ASN A 113 -9.72 18.41 14.53
N ILE A 114 -11.05 18.35 14.58
CA ILE A 114 -11.92 18.99 13.59
C ILE A 114 -11.86 20.50 13.69
N ALA A 115 -11.81 21.03 14.94
CA ALA A 115 -11.74 22.47 15.21
C ALA A 115 -10.39 23.11 14.86
N LEU A 116 -9.33 22.31 14.65
CA LEU A 116 -7.99 22.83 14.35
C LEU A 116 -8.00 23.77 13.13
N GLY A 117 -7.44 24.99 13.34
CA GLY A 117 -7.33 26.02 12.30
C GLY A 117 -8.61 26.77 12.00
N MET A 118 -9.68 26.59 12.78
CA MET A 118 -10.95 27.31 12.61
C MET A 118 -11.04 28.53 13.55
N LYS A 119 -11.82 29.53 13.15
CA LYS A 119 -12.16 30.63 14.01
C LYS A 119 -13.25 30.19 14.99
N SER A 120 -13.05 30.46 16.28
CA SER A 120 -14.02 30.14 17.29
C SER A 120 -15.12 31.23 17.40
N SER A 121 -16.36 30.81 17.69
CA SER A 121 -17.46 31.71 18.08
C SER A 121 -17.19 32.41 19.41
N ARG A 122 -16.36 31.84 20.30
CA ARG A 122 -15.98 32.38 21.62
C ARG A 122 -14.63 33.15 21.61
N GLY A 123 -14.16 33.61 20.45
CA GLY A 123 -12.91 34.36 20.30
C GLY A 123 -11.66 33.51 20.55
N PHE A 124 -11.00 33.67 21.71
CA PHE A 124 -9.76 32.92 22.01
C PHE A 124 -9.97 31.48 22.51
N GLN A 125 -11.19 31.13 22.95
CA GLN A 125 -11.49 29.76 23.41
C GLN A 125 -12.23 28.99 22.31
N LEU A 126 -11.84 27.73 22.08
CA LEU A 126 -12.58 26.85 21.19
C LEU A 126 -13.95 26.52 21.74
N ASP A 127 -14.99 26.64 20.91
CA ASP A 127 -16.35 26.25 21.25
C ASP A 127 -16.58 24.78 20.87
N LEU A 128 -16.04 23.89 21.69
CA LEU A 128 -16.07 22.45 21.41
C LEU A 128 -17.48 21.86 21.48
N ASP A 129 -18.41 22.50 22.23
CA ASP A 129 -19.79 22.03 22.30
C ASP A 129 -20.48 22.17 20.93
N VAL A 130 -20.31 23.34 20.29
CA VAL A 130 -20.86 23.60 18.93
C VAL A 130 -20.22 22.65 17.91
N VAL A 131 -18.90 22.43 18.00
CA VAL A 131 -18.19 21.51 17.11
C VAL A 131 -18.70 20.08 17.30
N SER A 132 -18.82 19.63 18.55
CA SER A 132 -19.29 18.27 18.88
C SER A 132 -20.72 18.04 18.39
N GLN A 133 -21.62 19.01 18.60
CA GLN A 133 -22.98 18.90 18.10
C GLN A 133 -23.03 18.79 16.58
N ARG A 134 -22.26 19.61 15.85
CA ARG A 134 -22.24 19.57 14.39
C ARG A 134 -21.59 18.30 13.86
N VAL A 135 -20.59 17.77 14.56
CA VAL A 135 -19.97 16.45 14.23
C VAL A 135 -21.01 15.34 14.36
N LEU A 136 -21.83 15.34 15.42
CA LEU A 136 -22.89 14.34 15.61
C LEU A 136 -23.95 14.45 14.50
N GLU A 137 -24.38 15.67 14.13
CA GLU A 137 -25.31 15.87 13.02
C GLU A 137 -24.78 15.30 11.69
N LEU A 138 -23.52 15.60 11.33
CA LEU A 138 -22.89 15.06 10.12
C LEU A 138 -22.69 13.54 10.20
N SER A 139 -22.35 13.04 11.40
CA SER A 139 -22.23 11.62 11.69
C SER A 139 -23.52 10.86 11.44
N ASP A 140 -24.66 11.45 11.83
CA ASP A 140 -25.98 10.85 11.61
C ASP A 140 -26.40 10.92 10.13
N ILE A 141 -26.13 12.02 9.42
CA ILE A 141 -26.45 12.18 7.99
C ILE A 141 -25.73 11.12 7.15
N TYR A 142 -24.44 10.89 7.40
CA TYR A 142 -23.60 10.04 6.57
C TYR A 142 -23.25 8.68 7.20
N ASN A 143 -23.89 8.35 8.35
CA ASN A 143 -23.60 7.13 9.12
C ASN A 143 -22.12 6.97 9.48
N LEU A 144 -21.44 8.08 9.76
CA LEU A 144 -20.02 8.17 10.13
C LEU A 144 -19.87 8.14 11.67
N LYS A 145 -20.34 7.09 12.33
CA LYS A 145 -20.39 7.00 13.79
C LYS A 145 -19.01 7.18 14.41
N VAL A 146 -18.83 8.24 15.18
CA VAL A 146 -17.66 8.54 16.01
C VAL A 146 -18.10 9.27 17.27
N ASP A 147 -17.38 9.10 18.37
CA ASP A 147 -17.57 9.88 19.59
C ASP A 147 -16.68 11.14 19.53
N PRO A 148 -17.24 12.37 19.51
CA PRO A 148 -16.46 13.60 19.43
C PRO A 148 -15.53 13.85 20.61
N HIS A 149 -15.73 13.18 21.74
CA HIS A 149 -14.95 13.35 22.97
C HIS A 149 -13.79 12.37 23.13
N LEU A 150 -13.71 11.31 22.30
CA LEU A 150 -12.63 10.35 22.36
C LEU A 150 -11.33 10.92 21.74
N PRO A 151 -10.17 10.72 22.40
CA PRO A 151 -8.88 11.03 21.81
C PRO A 151 -8.58 10.10 20.60
N ILE A 152 -7.93 10.64 19.56
CA ILE A 152 -7.66 9.92 18.31
C ILE A 152 -6.87 8.62 18.54
N TRP A 153 -5.95 8.59 19.52
CA TRP A 153 -5.14 7.38 19.79
C TRP A 153 -5.95 6.19 20.30
N GLN A 154 -7.19 6.39 20.73
CA GLN A 154 -8.10 5.32 21.18
C GLN A 154 -8.94 4.76 20.02
N LEU A 155 -8.97 5.45 18.88
CA LEU A 155 -9.79 5.05 17.75
C LEU A 155 -9.11 3.98 16.89
N ALA A 156 -9.89 3.01 16.43
CA ALA A 156 -9.47 2.09 15.38
C ALA A 156 -9.16 2.83 14.07
N VAL A 157 -8.38 2.22 13.18
CA VAL A 157 -7.95 2.85 11.92
C VAL A 157 -9.14 3.28 11.06
N GLY A 158 -10.17 2.45 10.93
CA GLY A 158 -11.39 2.80 10.19
C GLY A 158 -12.20 3.93 10.85
N GLU A 159 -12.09 4.12 12.17
CA GLU A 159 -12.70 5.27 12.85
C GLU A 159 -11.91 6.56 12.58
N GLN A 160 -10.57 6.49 12.57
CA GLN A 160 -9.73 7.63 12.19
C GLN A 160 -10.02 8.10 10.76
N GLN A 161 -10.25 7.15 9.84
CA GLN A 161 -10.69 7.45 8.46
C GLN A 161 -12.02 8.23 8.45
N ARG A 162 -12.99 7.80 9.25
CA ARG A 162 -14.28 8.52 9.40
C ARG A 162 -14.09 9.94 9.94
N VAL A 163 -13.17 10.14 10.88
CA VAL A 163 -12.85 11.48 11.41
C VAL A 163 -12.26 12.37 10.32
N GLU A 164 -11.38 11.88 9.45
CA GLU A 164 -10.85 12.64 8.32
C GLU A 164 -11.94 13.10 7.35
N ILE A 165 -12.90 12.20 7.04
CA ILE A 165 -14.05 12.53 6.18
C ILE A 165 -14.92 13.58 6.87
N LEU A 166 -15.28 13.39 8.15
CA LEU A 166 -16.06 14.35 8.93
C LEU A 166 -15.38 15.72 9.01
N ARG A 167 -14.06 15.74 9.19
CA ARG A 167 -13.28 16.99 9.21
C ARG A 167 -13.38 17.76 7.89
N ALA A 168 -13.31 17.05 6.76
CA ALA A 168 -13.45 17.67 5.44
C ALA A 168 -14.89 18.18 5.22
N LEU A 169 -15.91 17.38 5.55
CA LEU A 169 -17.32 17.77 5.44
C LEU A 169 -17.67 18.95 6.38
N TYR A 170 -17.18 18.94 7.61
CA TYR A 170 -17.35 20.04 8.56
C TYR A 170 -16.80 21.36 8.02
N LYS A 171 -15.67 21.31 7.30
CA LYS A 171 -15.05 22.47 6.64
C LYS A 171 -15.72 22.87 5.32
N GLY A 172 -16.78 22.19 4.92
CA GLY A 172 -17.59 22.55 3.75
C GLY A 172 -17.13 21.95 2.43
N ALA A 173 -16.44 20.84 2.45
CA ALA A 173 -16.00 20.20 1.23
C ALA A 173 -17.19 19.77 0.36
N ALA A 174 -17.30 20.33 -0.84
CA ALA A 174 -18.21 19.92 -1.90
C ALA A 174 -17.53 18.94 -2.89
N LEU A 175 -16.22 19.02 -2.99
CA LEU A 175 -15.37 18.08 -3.71
C LEU A 175 -14.34 17.49 -2.74
N LEU A 176 -14.25 16.15 -2.72
CA LEU A 176 -13.33 15.41 -1.88
C LEU A 176 -12.29 14.67 -2.73
N ILE A 177 -11.02 14.90 -2.43
CA ILE A 177 -9.89 14.14 -2.96
C ILE A 177 -9.51 13.09 -1.93
N LEU A 178 -9.54 11.81 -2.32
CA LEU A 178 -9.19 10.67 -1.46
C LEU A 178 -7.91 10.02 -2.04
N ASP A 179 -6.80 10.19 -1.35
CA ASP A 179 -5.50 9.64 -1.78
C ASP A 179 -5.24 8.29 -1.10
N GLU A 180 -5.46 7.19 -1.81
CA GLU A 180 -5.33 5.79 -1.34
C GLU A 180 -6.07 5.51 -0.02
N PRO A 181 -7.38 5.82 0.08
CA PRO A 181 -8.09 5.81 1.35
C PRO A 181 -8.30 4.40 1.95
N THR A 182 -8.03 3.34 1.19
CA THR A 182 -8.23 1.94 1.58
C THR A 182 -6.92 1.22 1.96
N ALA A 183 -5.79 1.93 1.93
CA ALA A 183 -4.46 1.30 2.07
C ALA A 183 -4.25 0.57 3.42
N VAL A 184 -4.96 0.99 4.46
CA VAL A 184 -4.82 0.49 5.84
C VAL A 184 -6.11 -0.10 6.42
N LEU A 185 -7.14 -0.28 5.58
CA LEU A 185 -8.47 -0.76 5.98
C LEU A 185 -8.62 -2.27 5.77
N THR A 186 -9.38 -2.91 6.64
CA THR A 186 -9.85 -4.28 6.43
C THR A 186 -10.89 -4.34 5.31
N PRO A 187 -11.13 -5.49 4.65
CA PRO A 187 -12.16 -5.62 3.62
C PRO A 187 -13.55 -5.11 4.07
N GLN A 188 -13.98 -5.44 5.30
CA GLN A 188 -15.26 -5.00 5.85
C GLN A 188 -15.33 -3.47 6.06
N GLU A 189 -14.20 -2.84 6.42
CA GLU A 189 -14.09 -1.40 6.54
C GLU A 189 -14.11 -0.71 5.16
N VAL A 190 -13.53 -1.35 4.13
CA VAL A 190 -13.59 -0.88 2.73
C VAL A 190 -15.04 -0.85 2.24
N ASP A 191 -15.82 -1.92 2.45
CA ASP A 191 -17.25 -1.96 2.11
C ASP A 191 -18.03 -0.85 2.83
N GLY A 192 -17.68 -0.60 4.10
CA GLY A 192 -18.23 0.49 4.89
C GLY A 192 -17.94 1.86 4.28
N LEU A 193 -16.68 2.09 3.90
CA LEU A 193 -16.23 3.31 3.24
C LEU A 193 -16.94 3.51 1.88
N PHE A 194 -17.04 2.47 1.07
CA PHE A 194 -17.68 2.55 -0.26
C PHE A 194 -19.17 2.96 -0.16
N ARG A 195 -19.88 2.45 0.85
CA ARG A 195 -21.26 2.88 1.10
C ARG A 195 -21.34 4.38 1.42
N ILE A 196 -20.41 4.89 2.22
CA ILE A 196 -20.33 6.32 2.57
C ILE A 196 -20.02 7.16 1.32
N LEU A 197 -19.03 6.76 0.52
CA LEU A 197 -18.64 7.48 -0.70
C LEU A 197 -19.78 7.50 -1.73
N ASN A 198 -20.49 6.40 -1.91
CA ASN A 198 -21.66 6.33 -2.78
C ASN A 198 -22.79 7.26 -2.28
N GLN A 199 -23.03 7.35 -0.98
CA GLN A 199 -24.01 8.28 -0.44
C GLN A 199 -23.58 9.72 -0.66
N LEU A 200 -22.33 10.08 -0.41
CA LEU A 200 -21.80 11.42 -0.67
C LEU A 200 -21.97 11.82 -2.14
N ALA A 201 -21.69 10.90 -3.06
CA ALA A 201 -21.92 11.13 -4.49
C ALA A 201 -23.40 11.32 -4.80
N ALA A 202 -24.29 10.47 -4.27
CA ALA A 202 -25.73 10.60 -4.46
C ALA A 202 -26.28 11.93 -3.94
N ASP A 203 -25.69 12.47 -2.87
CA ASP A 203 -26.03 13.79 -2.30
C ASP A 203 -25.42 14.97 -3.07
N GLY A 204 -24.64 14.69 -4.12
CA GLY A 204 -24.12 15.71 -5.04
C GLY A 204 -22.68 16.15 -4.76
N HIS A 205 -21.94 15.47 -3.87
CA HIS A 205 -20.51 15.71 -3.74
C HIS A 205 -19.75 15.16 -4.97
N GLY A 206 -18.73 15.89 -5.45
CA GLY A 206 -17.76 15.38 -6.39
C GLY A 206 -16.64 14.64 -5.64
N LEU A 207 -16.27 13.44 -6.10
CA LEU A 207 -15.25 12.64 -5.44
C LEU A 207 -14.14 12.27 -6.43
N VAL A 208 -12.88 12.52 -6.04
CA VAL A 208 -11.71 12.01 -6.75
C VAL A 208 -11.12 10.88 -5.93
N PHE A 209 -11.16 9.66 -6.47
CA PHE A 209 -10.69 8.45 -5.80
C PHE A 209 -9.37 7.99 -6.41
N ILE A 210 -8.28 8.13 -5.66
CA ILE A 210 -6.95 7.68 -6.09
C ILE A 210 -6.69 6.32 -5.47
N SER A 211 -6.49 5.31 -6.30
CA SER A 211 -6.09 3.97 -5.86
C SER A 211 -5.24 3.32 -6.96
N HIS A 212 -4.42 2.36 -6.59
CA HIS A 212 -3.74 1.46 -7.50
C HIS A 212 -4.40 0.07 -7.53
N LYS A 213 -5.39 -0.18 -6.68
CA LYS A 213 -6.15 -1.44 -6.63
C LYS A 213 -7.28 -1.41 -7.64
N LEU A 214 -7.13 -2.16 -8.73
CA LEU A 214 -8.05 -2.12 -9.87
C LEU A 214 -9.48 -2.58 -9.51
N HIS A 215 -9.63 -3.55 -8.59
CA HIS A 215 -10.95 -4.03 -8.17
C HIS A 215 -11.74 -2.92 -7.47
N GLU A 216 -11.09 -2.17 -6.55
CA GLU A 216 -11.74 -1.06 -5.86
C GLU A 216 -12.25 0.00 -6.83
N VAL A 217 -11.42 0.36 -7.82
CA VAL A 217 -11.78 1.34 -8.83
C VAL A 217 -12.96 0.89 -9.68
N LEU A 218 -12.97 -0.37 -10.10
CA LEU A 218 -14.07 -0.93 -10.89
C LEU A 218 -15.38 -1.01 -10.10
N GLU A 219 -15.31 -1.17 -8.79
CA GLU A 219 -16.46 -1.26 -7.92
C GLU A 219 -17.10 0.10 -7.61
N ILE A 220 -16.25 1.10 -7.25
CA ILE A 220 -16.77 2.35 -6.68
C ILE A 220 -16.94 3.48 -7.70
N SER A 221 -16.17 3.51 -8.80
CA SER A 221 -16.11 4.68 -9.66
C SER A 221 -17.14 4.68 -10.80
N HIS A 222 -17.46 5.89 -11.29
CA HIS A 222 -18.28 6.10 -12.48
C HIS A 222 -17.44 6.25 -13.73
N ARG A 223 -16.30 6.93 -13.61
CA ARG A 223 -15.30 7.12 -14.67
C ARG A 223 -13.90 6.89 -14.12
N VAL A 224 -12.99 6.53 -15.00
CA VAL A 224 -11.59 6.29 -14.68
C VAL A 224 -10.71 7.07 -15.62
N THR A 225 -9.84 7.92 -15.09
CA THR A 225 -8.72 8.53 -15.81
C THR A 225 -7.43 7.81 -15.47
N VAL A 226 -6.68 7.39 -16.49
CA VAL A 226 -5.38 6.75 -16.32
C VAL A 226 -4.27 7.74 -16.71
N LEU A 227 -3.31 7.92 -15.79
CA LEU A 227 -2.07 8.65 -16.02
C LEU A 227 -0.90 7.68 -16.18
N ARG A 228 0.03 8.02 -17.08
CA ARG A 228 1.31 7.34 -17.26
C ARG A 228 2.38 8.33 -17.69
N ASP A 229 3.55 8.28 -17.04
CA ASP A 229 4.70 9.15 -17.34
C ASP A 229 4.35 10.63 -17.37
N GLY A 230 3.52 11.09 -16.44
CA GLY A 230 3.10 12.49 -16.34
C GLY A 230 2.03 12.92 -17.36
N ARG A 231 1.45 12.02 -18.15
CA ARG A 231 0.44 12.32 -19.18
C ARG A 231 -0.85 11.55 -18.96
N ARG A 232 -1.96 12.12 -19.42
CA ARG A 232 -3.23 11.41 -19.49
C ARG A 232 -3.21 10.41 -20.65
N VAL A 233 -3.37 9.12 -20.34
CA VAL A 233 -3.52 8.08 -21.36
C VAL A 233 -4.93 8.10 -21.93
N ASN A 234 -5.93 8.01 -21.06
CA ASN A 234 -7.34 8.06 -21.46
C ASN A 234 -8.25 8.29 -20.24
N THR A 235 -9.49 8.70 -20.49
CA THR A 235 -10.60 8.72 -19.55
C THR A 235 -11.74 7.89 -20.12
N ILE A 236 -12.19 6.88 -19.38
CA ILE A 236 -13.26 5.97 -19.83
C ILE A 236 -14.34 5.80 -18.75
N PRO A 237 -15.60 5.57 -19.14
CA PRO A 237 -16.63 5.12 -18.21
C PRO A 237 -16.22 3.78 -17.60
N THR A 238 -16.45 3.60 -16.30
CA THR A 238 -16.09 2.35 -15.59
C THR A 238 -16.82 1.14 -16.15
N SER A 239 -18.05 1.32 -16.66
CA SER A 239 -18.80 0.27 -17.36
C SER A 239 -18.12 -0.30 -18.61
N GLN A 240 -17.12 0.40 -19.17
CA GLN A 240 -16.33 -0.03 -20.32
C GLN A 240 -14.90 -0.47 -19.92
N ALA A 241 -14.61 -0.43 -18.62
CA ALA A 241 -13.32 -0.80 -18.07
C ALA A 241 -13.31 -2.29 -17.67
N THR A 242 -12.15 -2.93 -17.84
CA THR A 242 -11.86 -4.25 -17.29
C THR A 242 -10.50 -4.22 -16.62
N ARG A 243 -10.24 -5.11 -15.64
CA ARG A 243 -8.93 -5.19 -14.97
C ARG A 243 -7.77 -5.24 -15.98
N PRO A 244 -7.76 -6.13 -17.00
CA PRO A 244 -6.66 -6.19 -17.98
C PRO A 244 -6.50 -4.89 -18.76
N LYS A 245 -7.61 -4.26 -19.21
CA LYS A 245 -7.57 -3.00 -19.96
C LYS A 245 -6.99 -1.85 -19.14
N LEU A 246 -7.37 -1.73 -17.87
CA LEU A 246 -6.83 -0.69 -17.00
C LEU A 246 -5.35 -0.92 -16.71
N ALA A 247 -4.96 -2.17 -16.42
CA ALA A 247 -3.55 -2.54 -16.23
C ALA A 247 -2.71 -2.23 -17.47
N GLU A 248 -3.19 -2.58 -18.67
CA GLU A 248 -2.51 -2.26 -19.93
C GLU A 248 -2.36 -0.74 -20.14
N MET A 249 -3.40 0.04 -19.85
CA MET A 249 -3.34 1.51 -19.95
C MET A 249 -2.30 2.10 -18.97
N MET A 250 -2.20 1.54 -17.74
CA MET A 250 -1.25 2.00 -16.73
C MET A 250 0.19 1.67 -17.10
N VAL A 251 0.47 0.44 -17.50
CA VAL A 251 1.82 -0.08 -17.79
C VAL A 251 2.26 0.21 -19.22
N GLY A 252 1.32 0.29 -20.17
CA GLY A 252 1.58 0.52 -21.60
C GLY A 252 1.84 -0.73 -22.43
N ARG A 253 1.67 -1.91 -21.83
CA ARG A 253 1.72 -3.22 -22.45
C ARG A 253 0.71 -4.15 -21.77
N PRO A 254 0.30 -5.24 -22.41
CA PRO A 254 -0.48 -6.28 -21.72
C PRO A 254 0.23 -6.76 -20.44
N VAL A 255 -0.54 -6.96 -19.38
CA VAL A 255 -0.07 -7.40 -18.05
C VAL A 255 -0.75 -8.73 -17.72
N LEU A 256 0.02 -9.69 -17.25
CA LEU A 256 -0.52 -10.94 -16.75
C LEU A 256 -1.04 -10.71 -15.33
N LEU A 257 -2.35 -10.81 -15.16
CA LEU A 257 -3.02 -10.71 -13.85
C LEU A 257 -3.36 -12.09 -13.28
N GLU A 258 -3.32 -13.12 -14.12
CA GLU A 258 -3.51 -14.52 -13.75
C GLU A 258 -2.27 -15.30 -14.20
N TYR A 259 -1.80 -16.19 -13.35
CA TYR A 259 -0.60 -16.97 -13.60
C TYR A 259 -0.96 -18.45 -13.74
N GLU A 260 -0.53 -19.06 -14.84
CA GLU A 260 -0.52 -20.52 -14.95
C GLU A 260 0.63 -21.06 -14.10
N LYS A 261 0.28 -21.78 -13.03
CA LYS A 261 1.25 -22.45 -12.16
C LYS A 261 1.53 -23.85 -12.73
N ASN A 262 2.79 -24.21 -12.82
CA ASN A 262 3.15 -25.60 -13.09
C ASN A 262 2.58 -26.51 -11.99
N PRO A 263 2.20 -27.76 -12.29
CA PRO A 263 1.75 -28.70 -11.27
C PRO A 263 2.76 -28.80 -10.12
N LEU A 264 2.26 -28.79 -8.90
CA LEU A 264 3.08 -28.86 -7.70
C LEU A 264 3.94 -30.14 -7.75
N GLN A 265 5.24 -29.96 -7.71
CA GLN A 265 6.23 -31.04 -7.53
C GLN A 265 6.84 -30.92 -6.14
N ALA A 266 6.00 -31.12 -5.10
CA ALA A 266 6.46 -31.06 -3.73
C ALA A 266 7.61 -32.06 -3.50
N ARG A 267 8.70 -31.54 -2.93
CA ARG A 267 9.90 -32.28 -2.55
C ARG A 267 9.88 -32.54 -1.04
N ASP A 268 11.04 -32.87 -0.49
CA ASP A 268 11.22 -33.02 0.95
C ASP A 268 10.96 -31.72 1.71
N ASP A 269 10.65 -31.83 2.98
CA ASP A 269 10.45 -30.69 3.88
C ASP A 269 11.74 -29.88 4.00
N ARG A 270 11.65 -28.59 3.73
CA ARG A 270 12.78 -27.64 3.80
C ARG A 270 12.76 -26.78 5.05
N LEU A 271 11.58 -26.37 5.49
CA LEU A 271 11.38 -25.60 6.71
C LEU A 271 10.26 -26.23 7.52
N ALA A 272 10.49 -26.46 8.81
CA ALA A 272 9.44 -26.86 9.71
C ALA A 272 9.51 -26.07 11.02
N LEU A 273 8.35 -25.60 11.46
CA LEU A 273 8.11 -24.99 12.74
C LEU A 273 7.28 -25.94 13.57
N GLN A 274 7.64 -26.15 14.83
CA GLN A 274 6.91 -26.99 15.76
C GLN A 274 6.64 -26.21 17.05
N ASP A 275 5.37 -25.91 17.30
CA ASP A 275 4.86 -25.22 18.49
C ASP A 275 5.61 -23.92 18.84
N VAL A 276 5.98 -23.16 17.81
CA VAL A 276 6.78 -21.93 17.94
C VAL A 276 5.96 -20.85 18.62
N SER A 277 6.51 -20.33 19.74
CA SER A 277 5.95 -19.20 20.47
C SER A 277 6.97 -18.07 20.60
N ALA A 278 6.50 -16.82 20.56
CA ALA A 278 7.35 -15.64 20.69
C ALA A 278 6.58 -14.45 21.25
N LEU A 279 7.30 -13.49 21.85
CA LEU A 279 6.71 -12.25 22.32
C LEU A 279 6.67 -11.20 21.21
N SER A 280 5.64 -10.36 21.21
CA SER A 280 5.54 -9.16 20.38
C SER A 280 6.48 -8.06 20.89
N ASN A 281 6.62 -6.98 20.12
CA ASN A 281 7.39 -5.79 20.52
C ASN A 281 6.86 -5.11 21.80
N ARG A 282 5.60 -5.40 22.17
CA ARG A 282 4.93 -4.88 23.39
C ARG A 282 5.10 -5.80 24.60
N GLY A 283 5.81 -6.93 24.46
CA GLY A 283 5.95 -7.92 25.52
C GLY A 283 4.71 -8.79 25.76
N THR A 284 3.69 -8.69 24.91
CA THR A 284 2.53 -9.59 24.86
C THR A 284 2.83 -10.78 23.96
N THR A 285 1.99 -11.80 23.97
CA THR A 285 2.10 -12.94 23.05
C THR A 285 2.01 -12.44 21.60
N GLY A 286 3.02 -12.73 20.81
CA GLY A 286 3.07 -12.44 19.36
C GLY A 286 2.81 -13.68 18.52
N LEU A 287 3.38 -14.85 18.95
CA LEU A 287 3.09 -16.16 18.40
C LEU A 287 2.73 -17.12 19.53
N ASP A 288 1.77 -17.99 19.28
CA ASP A 288 1.29 -18.97 20.24
C ASP A 288 1.18 -20.36 19.61
N ALA A 289 2.18 -21.21 19.89
CA ALA A 289 2.28 -22.60 19.44
C ALA A 289 2.06 -22.78 17.91
N VAL A 290 2.73 -21.96 17.09
CA VAL A 290 2.63 -22.02 15.63
C VAL A 290 3.39 -23.23 15.12
N SER A 291 2.69 -24.12 14.40
CA SER A 291 3.27 -25.26 13.68
C SER A 291 2.98 -25.12 12.19
N LEU A 292 4.01 -25.24 11.34
CA LEU A 292 3.93 -25.07 9.90
C LEU A 292 5.05 -25.84 9.21
N GLN A 293 4.77 -26.42 8.03
CA GLN A 293 5.77 -27.11 7.21
C GLN A 293 5.76 -26.54 5.79
N LEU A 294 6.95 -26.34 5.22
CA LEU A 294 7.15 -25.93 3.85
C LEU A 294 8.02 -26.97 3.13
N ARG A 295 7.57 -27.35 1.94
CA ARG A 295 8.28 -28.31 1.07
C ARG A 295 9.03 -27.58 -0.03
N GLY A 296 10.11 -28.18 -0.49
CA GLY A 296 10.81 -27.66 -1.66
C GLY A 296 9.88 -27.65 -2.89
N GLY A 297 9.87 -26.54 -3.63
CA GLY A 297 9.00 -26.34 -4.79
C GLY A 297 7.56 -25.98 -4.46
N GLU A 298 7.28 -25.53 -3.24
CA GLU A 298 5.96 -25.13 -2.75
C GLU A 298 5.96 -23.65 -2.32
N ILE A 299 4.87 -22.95 -2.61
CA ILE A 299 4.56 -21.65 -2.00
C ILE A 299 3.44 -21.84 -0.97
N VAL A 300 3.74 -21.60 0.30
CA VAL A 300 2.73 -21.52 1.36
C VAL A 300 2.44 -20.06 1.64
N GLY A 301 1.18 -19.63 1.42
CA GLY A 301 0.71 -18.28 1.70
C GLY A 301 0.21 -18.15 3.12
N ILE A 302 0.63 -17.10 3.83
CA ILE A 302 0.06 -16.72 5.13
C ILE A 302 -0.93 -15.60 4.91
N ALA A 303 -2.22 -15.92 5.06
CA ALA A 303 -3.30 -14.95 5.05
C ALA A 303 -3.63 -14.50 6.47
N GLY A 304 -3.95 -13.22 6.66
CA GLY A 304 -4.33 -12.66 7.97
C GLY A 304 -4.36 -11.15 7.94
N VAL A 305 -5.14 -10.54 8.82
CA VAL A 305 -5.16 -9.08 9.00
C VAL A 305 -3.87 -8.64 9.67
N SER A 306 -3.35 -7.48 9.30
CA SER A 306 -2.12 -6.91 9.88
C SER A 306 -2.13 -6.92 11.41
N GLY A 307 -1.01 -7.34 12.01
CA GLY A 307 -0.86 -7.40 13.46
C GLY A 307 -1.29 -8.72 14.12
N ASN A 308 -1.63 -9.74 13.33
CA ASN A 308 -1.99 -11.08 13.83
C ASN A 308 -0.79 -12.01 14.02
N GLY A 309 0.46 -11.52 13.99
CA GLY A 309 1.66 -12.32 14.26
C GLY A 309 2.51 -12.63 13.01
N GLN A 310 2.12 -12.17 11.82
CA GLN A 310 2.84 -12.44 10.57
C GLN A 310 4.28 -11.92 10.59
N GLN A 311 4.49 -10.72 11.14
CA GLN A 311 5.81 -10.12 11.29
C GLN A 311 6.67 -10.92 12.27
N GLU A 312 6.09 -11.29 13.41
CA GLU A 312 6.75 -12.12 14.41
C GLU A 312 7.16 -13.48 13.84
N LEU A 313 6.30 -14.09 13.02
CA LEU A 313 6.59 -15.36 12.33
C LEU A 313 7.81 -15.23 11.40
N ALA A 314 7.80 -14.23 10.51
CA ALA A 314 8.94 -13.97 9.62
C ALA A 314 10.23 -13.74 10.41
N GLN A 315 10.16 -12.93 11.47
CA GLN A 315 11.33 -12.60 12.30
C GLN A 315 11.87 -13.78 13.11
N CYS A 316 11.01 -14.68 13.63
CA CYS A 316 11.43 -15.91 14.30
C CYS A 316 12.18 -16.84 13.35
N ILE A 317 11.65 -17.06 12.14
CA ILE A 317 12.27 -17.92 11.12
C ILE A 317 13.62 -17.35 10.68
N THR A 318 13.76 -16.05 10.61
CA THR A 318 14.97 -15.36 10.13
C THR A 318 15.97 -15.03 11.23
N GLY A 319 15.71 -15.44 12.48
CA GLY A 319 16.58 -15.20 13.63
C GLY A 319 16.65 -13.74 14.09
N LEU A 320 15.70 -12.92 13.66
CA LEU A 320 15.57 -11.51 14.06
C LEU A 320 14.75 -11.34 15.35
N ARG A 321 14.06 -12.39 15.79
CA ARG A 321 13.27 -12.45 17.01
C ARG A 321 13.52 -13.76 17.73
N GLU A 322 13.59 -13.69 19.08
CA GLU A 322 13.77 -14.85 19.93
C GLU A 322 12.51 -15.72 19.99
N VAL A 323 12.68 -17.00 19.70
CA VAL A 323 11.68 -18.05 19.92
C VAL A 323 11.73 -18.43 21.40
N THR A 324 10.62 -18.25 22.11
CA THR A 324 10.52 -18.52 23.56
C THR A 324 10.14 -19.97 23.87
N ALA A 325 9.46 -20.65 22.94
CA ALA A 325 9.14 -22.08 23.02
C ALA A 325 8.99 -22.68 21.62
N GLY A 326 9.13 -24.00 21.50
CA GLY A 326 9.07 -24.72 20.23
C GLY A 326 10.41 -24.75 19.51
N SER A 327 10.42 -25.16 18.24
CA SER A 327 11.64 -25.29 17.44
C SER A 327 11.43 -24.91 15.97
N VAL A 328 12.50 -24.45 15.35
CA VAL A 328 12.58 -24.14 13.90
C VAL A 328 13.66 -25.03 13.31
N THR A 329 13.34 -25.79 12.26
CA THR A 329 14.31 -26.64 11.54
C THR A 329 14.37 -26.25 10.07
N VAL A 330 15.58 -26.24 9.51
CA VAL A 330 15.83 -26.06 8.07
C VAL A 330 16.62 -27.27 7.57
N ASP A 331 16.11 -27.92 6.52
CA ASP A 331 16.68 -29.18 5.97
C ASP A 331 16.95 -30.23 7.07
N GLY A 332 16.02 -30.34 8.04
CA GLY A 332 16.10 -31.26 9.18
C GLY A 332 17.09 -30.87 10.29
N SER A 333 17.82 -29.76 10.14
CA SER A 333 18.73 -29.24 11.16
C SER A 333 18.02 -28.22 12.06
N ASP A 334 18.15 -28.36 13.38
CA ASP A 334 17.62 -27.39 14.33
C ASP A 334 18.41 -26.07 14.21
N VAL A 335 17.69 -24.99 13.92
CA VAL A 335 18.20 -23.63 13.75
C VAL A 335 17.50 -22.64 14.68
N THR A 336 16.82 -23.14 15.70
CA THR A 336 16.09 -22.33 16.69
C THR A 336 17.02 -21.28 17.31
N ASN A 337 16.63 -20.00 17.21
CA ASN A 337 17.42 -18.86 17.69
C ASN A 337 18.84 -18.76 17.06
N ALA A 338 19.07 -19.37 15.91
CA ALA A 338 20.32 -19.17 15.18
C ALA A 338 20.42 -17.71 14.71
N PRO A 339 21.62 -17.10 14.73
CA PRO A 339 21.77 -15.74 14.25
C PRO A 339 21.51 -15.63 12.73
N PRO A 340 21.00 -14.50 12.22
CA PRO A 340 20.68 -14.32 10.79
C PRO A 340 21.80 -14.69 9.84
N ALA A 341 23.06 -14.41 10.22
CA ALA A 341 24.24 -14.77 9.40
C ALA A 341 24.41 -16.28 9.23
N ALA A 342 24.05 -17.10 10.23
CA ALA A 342 24.10 -18.56 10.14
C ALA A 342 22.97 -19.09 9.25
N LEU A 343 21.76 -18.55 9.38
CA LEU A 343 20.61 -18.87 8.53
C LEU A 343 20.87 -18.51 7.07
N HIS A 344 21.44 -17.33 6.83
CA HIS A 344 21.88 -16.91 5.52
C HIS A 344 22.93 -17.86 4.91
N ALA A 345 23.87 -18.37 5.70
CA ALA A 345 24.91 -19.28 5.24
C ALA A 345 24.38 -20.66 4.80
N ILE A 346 23.24 -21.10 5.32
CA ILE A 346 22.58 -22.36 4.95
C ILE A 346 21.54 -22.20 3.83
N GLY A 347 21.44 -20.99 3.23
CA GLY A 347 20.58 -20.74 2.07
C GLY A 347 19.16 -20.30 2.41
N LEU A 348 18.93 -19.73 3.61
CA LEU A 348 17.68 -19.02 3.92
C LEU A 348 17.80 -17.58 3.46
N SER A 349 16.86 -17.12 2.65
CA SER A 349 16.73 -15.74 2.16
C SER A 349 15.48 -15.06 2.69
N TYR A 350 15.55 -13.73 2.85
CA TYR A 350 14.46 -12.95 3.41
C TYR A 350 14.21 -11.64 2.65
N ILE A 351 13.01 -11.48 2.14
CA ILE A 351 12.48 -10.22 1.61
C ILE A 351 11.64 -9.59 2.71
N PRO A 352 12.09 -8.49 3.35
CA PRO A 352 11.40 -7.90 4.49
C PRO A 352 10.21 -7.04 4.05
N GLU A 353 9.21 -6.93 4.94
CA GLU A 353 8.04 -6.09 4.75
C GLU A 353 8.41 -4.61 4.58
N GLU A 354 9.22 -4.06 5.49
CA GLU A 354 9.64 -2.66 5.48
C GLU A 354 10.99 -2.51 4.76
N ARG A 355 10.98 -2.66 3.40
CA ARG A 355 12.20 -2.63 2.59
C ARG A 355 13.11 -1.42 2.82
N MET A 356 12.54 -0.25 3.18
CA MET A 356 13.30 0.98 3.40
C MET A 356 13.96 1.06 4.78
N ILE A 357 13.58 0.20 5.71
CA ILE A 357 14.11 0.11 7.08
C ILE A 357 14.99 -1.12 7.19
N ASP A 358 14.47 -2.28 6.79
CA ASP A 358 15.11 -3.58 7.02
C ASP A 358 15.77 -4.14 5.73
N GLY A 359 15.36 -3.65 4.56
CA GLY A 359 15.81 -4.18 3.27
C GLY A 359 17.07 -3.52 2.73
N VAL A 360 17.25 -2.21 2.90
CA VAL A 360 18.34 -1.44 2.28
C VAL A 360 18.89 -0.35 3.19
N ILE A 361 20.13 0.04 2.93
CA ILE A 361 20.75 1.25 3.50
C ILE A 361 20.62 2.36 2.45
N LYS A 362 19.81 3.38 2.75
CA LYS A 362 19.42 4.45 1.81
C LYS A 362 20.60 5.26 1.25
N GLU A 363 21.61 5.46 2.07
CA GLU A 363 22.83 6.22 1.79
C GLU A 363 23.88 5.40 1.02
N PHE A 364 23.68 4.09 0.91
CA PHE A 364 24.56 3.21 0.15
C PHE A 364 24.16 3.18 -1.33
N SER A 365 25.14 2.89 -2.17
CA SER A 365 24.93 2.66 -3.61
C SER A 365 24.20 1.34 -3.87
N VAL A 366 23.74 1.17 -5.10
CA VAL A 366 23.15 -0.09 -5.59
C VAL A 366 24.11 -1.25 -5.40
N ALA A 367 25.40 -1.07 -5.73
CA ALA A 367 26.43 -2.11 -5.58
C ALA A 367 26.70 -2.48 -4.11
N GLU A 368 26.74 -1.50 -3.21
CA GLU A 368 26.93 -1.75 -1.78
C GLU A 368 25.73 -2.48 -1.17
N ASN A 369 24.50 -2.08 -1.52
CA ASN A 369 23.29 -2.78 -1.07
C ASN A 369 23.18 -4.20 -1.66
N TYR A 370 23.63 -4.41 -2.91
CA TYR A 370 23.63 -5.73 -3.53
C TYR A 370 24.53 -6.71 -2.79
N VAL A 371 25.71 -6.27 -2.32
CA VAL A 371 26.70 -7.13 -1.63
C VAL A 371 26.53 -7.14 -0.11
N LEU A 372 25.55 -6.40 0.43
CA LEU A 372 25.45 -6.08 1.86
C LEU A 372 25.55 -7.29 2.78
N GLN A 373 24.88 -8.39 2.44
CA GLN A 373 24.88 -9.64 3.22
C GLN A 373 26.09 -10.53 2.88
N ASP A 374 26.63 -10.42 1.66
CA ASP A 374 27.73 -11.23 1.14
C ASP A 374 29.11 -10.53 1.23
N HIS A 375 29.20 -9.39 1.92
CA HIS A 375 30.43 -8.59 1.98
C HIS A 375 31.66 -9.39 2.48
N GLY A 376 31.47 -10.40 3.34
CA GLY A 376 32.52 -11.30 3.84
C GLY A 376 32.79 -12.54 2.97
N HIS A 377 32.01 -12.77 1.91
CA HIS A 377 32.15 -13.96 1.07
C HIS A 377 33.45 -13.92 0.24
N PRO A 378 34.19 -15.04 0.09
CA PRO A 378 35.48 -15.09 -0.65
C PRO A 378 35.39 -14.60 -2.11
N LYS A 379 34.23 -14.64 -2.72
CA LYS A 379 33.98 -14.08 -4.06
C LYS A 379 34.20 -12.57 -4.11
N TYR A 380 33.90 -11.86 -3.01
CA TYR A 380 33.88 -10.39 -2.91
C TYR A 380 34.94 -9.81 -2.00
N THR A 381 35.68 -10.66 -1.27
CA THR A 381 36.75 -10.22 -0.37
C THR A 381 38.03 -11.04 -0.56
N THR A 382 39.20 -10.41 -0.29
CA THR A 382 40.48 -11.08 -0.14
C THR A 382 40.89 -11.03 1.32
N ALA A 383 41.34 -12.16 1.87
CA ALA A 383 41.71 -12.32 3.28
C ALA A 383 40.58 -11.91 4.27
N ARG A 384 39.31 -11.89 3.84
CA ARG A 384 38.14 -11.44 4.59
C ARG A 384 38.20 -9.98 5.08
N ILE A 385 39.12 -9.18 4.56
CA ILE A 385 39.36 -7.78 5.00
C ILE A 385 39.23 -6.81 3.82
N PHE A 386 39.79 -7.13 2.67
CA PHE A 386 39.82 -6.22 1.53
C PHE A 386 38.71 -6.55 0.52
N MET A 387 37.80 -5.61 0.32
CA MET A 387 36.71 -5.74 -0.63
C MET A 387 37.20 -5.62 -2.08
N LEU A 388 36.72 -6.51 -2.94
CA LEU A 388 37.03 -6.56 -4.38
C LEU A 388 35.98 -5.76 -5.16
N PHE A 389 35.97 -4.44 -5.03
CA PHE A 389 34.96 -3.55 -5.62
C PHE A 389 34.68 -3.79 -7.10
N ASN A 390 35.72 -4.10 -7.90
CA ASN A 390 35.52 -4.40 -9.33
C ASN A 390 34.68 -5.67 -9.55
N LYS A 391 34.87 -6.70 -8.73
CA LYS A 391 34.08 -7.93 -8.79
C LYS A 391 32.64 -7.68 -8.33
N ILE A 392 32.47 -6.86 -7.27
CA ILE A 392 31.16 -6.46 -6.77
C ILE A 392 30.39 -5.71 -7.84
N ARG A 393 30.99 -4.67 -8.45
CA ARG A 393 30.37 -3.91 -9.55
C ARG A 393 30.02 -4.78 -10.73
N GLN A 394 30.87 -5.72 -11.10
CA GLN A 394 30.58 -6.65 -12.21
C GLN A 394 29.39 -7.56 -11.89
N ALA A 395 29.33 -8.12 -10.68
CA ALA A 395 28.19 -8.95 -10.24
C ALA A 395 26.90 -8.12 -10.18
N CYS A 396 26.96 -6.92 -9.59
CA CYS A 396 25.84 -6.01 -9.52
C CYS A 396 25.31 -5.60 -10.92
N ARG A 397 26.19 -5.33 -11.91
CA ARG A 397 25.76 -5.06 -13.29
C ARG A 397 24.99 -6.21 -13.91
N ARG A 398 25.41 -7.46 -13.66
CA ARG A 398 24.69 -8.66 -14.13
C ARG A 398 23.31 -8.73 -13.47
N ALA A 399 23.25 -8.51 -12.15
CA ALA A 399 21.99 -8.49 -11.41
C ALA A 399 21.06 -7.38 -11.89
N ILE A 400 21.57 -6.16 -12.15
CA ILE A 400 20.80 -5.06 -12.73
C ILE A 400 20.16 -5.47 -14.07
N GLN A 401 20.89 -6.16 -14.93
CA GLN A 401 20.36 -6.65 -16.21
C GLN A 401 19.37 -7.79 -16.05
N GLN A 402 19.71 -8.79 -15.22
CA GLN A 402 18.88 -9.97 -15.00
C GLN A 402 17.55 -9.63 -14.32
N PHE A 403 17.57 -8.74 -13.33
CA PHE A 403 16.40 -8.36 -12.56
C PHE A 403 15.75 -7.06 -13.06
N GLU A 404 16.16 -6.56 -14.23
CA GLU A 404 15.57 -5.37 -14.87
C GLU A 404 15.50 -4.15 -13.94
N ILE A 405 16.56 -3.89 -13.15
CA ILE A 405 16.61 -2.77 -12.22
C ILE A 405 16.90 -1.49 -13.01
N LYS A 406 15.96 -0.55 -13.01
CA LYS A 406 16.16 0.76 -13.65
C LYS A 406 16.99 1.66 -12.75
N THR A 407 18.27 1.79 -13.07
CA THR A 407 19.23 2.66 -12.37
C THR A 407 20.25 3.24 -13.36
N PRO A 408 20.70 4.51 -13.18
CA PRO A 408 21.74 5.10 -14.02
C PRO A 408 23.08 4.36 -13.94
N SER A 409 23.44 3.86 -12.74
CA SER A 409 24.71 3.18 -12.51
C SER A 409 24.70 2.29 -11.26
N THR A 410 25.73 1.48 -11.07
CA THR A 410 25.97 0.72 -9.83
C THR A 410 26.30 1.60 -8.63
N GLU A 411 26.73 2.84 -8.88
CA GLU A 411 27.11 3.82 -7.84
C GLU A 411 25.94 4.74 -7.43
N THR A 412 24.79 4.61 -8.08
CA THR A 412 23.59 5.38 -7.75
C THR A 412 23.15 5.07 -6.34
N LEU A 413 22.88 6.10 -5.52
CA LEU A 413 22.38 5.93 -4.15
C LEU A 413 20.95 5.37 -4.18
N VAL A 414 20.68 4.36 -3.35
CA VAL A 414 19.39 3.66 -3.33
C VAL A 414 18.21 4.59 -3.02
N LYS A 415 18.40 5.63 -2.21
CA LYS A 415 17.37 6.63 -1.91
C LYS A 415 16.81 7.38 -3.15
N SER A 416 17.53 7.36 -4.27
CA SER A 416 17.09 8.01 -5.51
C SER A 416 16.33 7.06 -6.46
N LEU A 417 16.20 5.77 -6.11
CA LEU A 417 15.44 4.80 -6.89
C LEU A 417 13.95 4.85 -6.54
N SER A 418 13.11 4.45 -7.50
CA SER A 418 11.69 4.21 -7.22
C SER A 418 11.51 2.97 -6.32
N GLY A 419 10.39 2.92 -5.60
CA GLY A 419 10.06 1.79 -4.70
C GLY A 419 10.12 0.43 -5.40
N GLY A 420 9.63 0.32 -6.64
CA GLY A 420 9.70 -0.90 -7.44
C GLY A 420 11.15 -1.32 -7.78
N ASN A 421 12.04 -0.36 -8.08
CA ASN A 421 13.44 -0.67 -8.36
C ASN A 421 14.23 -1.03 -7.09
N ILE A 422 13.88 -0.46 -5.93
CA ILE A 422 14.44 -0.87 -4.64
C ILE A 422 14.01 -2.31 -4.34
N GLN A 423 12.74 -2.66 -4.57
CA GLN A 423 12.24 -4.01 -4.37
C GLN A 423 12.93 -5.01 -5.30
N LYS A 424 13.11 -4.67 -6.58
CA LYS A 424 13.89 -5.47 -7.53
C LYS A 424 15.34 -5.66 -7.08
N LEU A 425 15.96 -4.65 -6.45
CA LEU A 425 17.31 -4.76 -5.89
C LEU A 425 17.35 -5.75 -4.71
N VAL A 426 16.39 -5.67 -3.79
CA VAL A 426 16.29 -6.62 -2.67
C VAL A 426 16.08 -8.03 -3.22
N LEU A 427 15.13 -8.20 -4.16
CA LEU A 427 14.88 -9.48 -4.81
C LEU A 427 16.13 -10.04 -5.50
N ALA A 428 16.85 -9.19 -6.25
CA ALA A 428 18.10 -9.56 -6.93
C ALA A 428 19.16 -10.05 -5.95
N ARG A 429 19.31 -9.39 -4.80
CA ARG A 429 20.25 -9.80 -3.75
C ARG A 429 19.88 -11.17 -3.18
N GLU A 430 18.62 -11.35 -2.81
CA GLU A 430 18.15 -12.57 -2.16
C GLU A 430 18.14 -13.78 -3.11
N LEU A 431 17.68 -13.61 -4.37
CA LEU A 431 17.55 -14.69 -5.33
C LEU A 431 18.86 -15.05 -6.06
N SER A 432 19.83 -14.11 -6.18
CA SER A 432 21.13 -14.41 -6.82
C SER A 432 21.98 -15.46 -6.09
N ARG A 433 21.48 -15.98 -4.97
CA ARG A 433 22.15 -16.96 -4.11
C ARG A 433 21.57 -18.37 -4.25
N ASP A 434 20.54 -18.53 -5.10
CA ASP A 434 19.82 -19.79 -5.27
C ASP A 434 19.35 -20.37 -3.91
N PRO A 435 18.45 -19.67 -3.18
CA PRO A 435 18.06 -20.04 -1.82
C PRO A 435 17.29 -21.37 -1.79
N GLY A 436 17.52 -22.19 -0.75
CA GLY A 436 16.70 -23.37 -0.46
C GLY A 436 15.34 -23.00 0.16
N VAL A 437 15.33 -21.94 0.98
CA VAL A 437 14.14 -21.39 1.64
C VAL A 437 14.09 -19.88 1.43
N LEU A 438 12.95 -19.36 1.03
CA LEU A 438 12.69 -17.93 0.86
C LEU A 438 11.49 -17.51 1.71
N ILE A 439 11.70 -16.55 2.59
CA ILE A 439 10.63 -15.86 3.30
C ILE A 439 10.35 -14.54 2.58
N ALA A 440 9.18 -14.41 1.97
CA ALA A 440 8.76 -13.23 1.22
C ALA A 440 7.64 -12.51 2.00
N ALA A 441 8.00 -11.50 2.79
CA ALA A 441 7.04 -10.72 3.55
C ALA A 441 6.65 -9.46 2.77
N GLN A 442 5.37 -9.35 2.42
CA GLN A 442 4.77 -8.23 1.68
C GLN A 442 5.60 -7.84 0.42
N PRO A 443 5.97 -8.81 -0.46
CA PRO A 443 6.94 -8.57 -1.51
C PRO A 443 6.50 -7.52 -2.53
N THR A 444 5.21 -7.27 -2.66
CA THR A 444 4.63 -6.30 -3.60
C THR A 444 4.10 -5.03 -2.93
N ARG A 445 4.25 -4.89 -1.61
CA ARG A 445 3.73 -3.73 -0.88
C ARG A 445 4.31 -2.41 -1.42
N GLY A 446 3.42 -1.51 -1.87
CA GLY A 446 3.80 -0.18 -2.35
C GLY A 446 4.69 -0.16 -3.59
N VAL A 447 4.58 -1.18 -4.46
CA VAL A 447 5.13 -1.18 -5.80
C VAL A 447 4.02 -1.02 -6.84
N ASP A 448 4.40 -0.70 -8.07
CA ASP A 448 3.45 -0.57 -9.18
C ASP A 448 3.09 -1.94 -9.80
N ILE A 449 2.03 -1.97 -10.62
CA ILE A 449 1.52 -3.20 -11.25
C ILE A 449 2.59 -3.91 -12.08
N GLY A 450 3.41 -3.15 -12.82
CA GLY A 450 4.48 -3.73 -13.63
C GLY A 450 5.56 -4.39 -12.79
N ALA A 451 5.90 -3.79 -11.63
CA ALA A 451 6.83 -4.41 -10.68
C ALA A 451 6.18 -5.61 -9.96
N THR A 452 4.89 -5.53 -9.62
CA THR A 452 4.13 -6.66 -9.05
C THR A 452 4.17 -7.88 -9.96
N GLU A 453 3.81 -7.72 -11.24
CA GLU A 453 3.87 -8.79 -12.25
C GLU A 453 5.26 -9.43 -12.29
N TYR A 454 6.30 -8.60 -12.32
CA TYR A 454 7.68 -9.06 -12.34
C TYR A 454 8.05 -9.88 -11.10
N ILE A 455 7.69 -9.40 -9.90
CA ILE A 455 7.97 -10.08 -8.62
C ILE A 455 7.26 -11.43 -8.56
N HIS A 456 5.97 -11.47 -8.92
CA HIS A 456 5.18 -12.70 -8.97
C HIS A 456 5.82 -13.74 -9.88
N LYS A 457 6.24 -13.34 -11.08
CA LYS A 457 6.94 -14.22 -12.01
C LYS A 457 8.23 -14.77 -11.41
N GLN A 458 9.03 -13.93 -10.74
CA GLN A 458 10.27 -14.38 -10.10
C GLN A 458 10.00 -15.37 -8.95
N LEU A 459 8.98 -15.16 -8.14
CA LEU A 459 8.61 -16.09 -7.06
C LEU A 459 8.16 -17.45 -7.63
N LEU A 460 7.37 -17.46 -8.71
CA LEU A 460 6.95 -18.69 -9.37
C LEU A 460 8.14 -19.42 -10.04
N GLU A 461 9.05 -18.70 -10.67
CA GLU A 461 10.28 -19.27 -11.23
C GLU A 461 11.17 -19.90 -10.15
N GLU A 462 11.29 -19.26 -8.97
CA GLU A 462 12.05 -19.81 -7.83
C GLU A 462 11.37 -21.07 -7.25
N ARG A 463 10.04 -21.04 -7.10
CA ARG A 463 9.25 -22.22 -6.73
C ARG A 463 9.53 -23.40 -7.66
N ASP A 464 9.49 -23.17 -8.97
CA ASP A 464 9.70 -24.22 -9.97
C ASP A 464 11.13 -24.77 -9.95
N LYS A 465 12.14 -23.99 -9.54
CA LYS A 465 13.50 -24.46 -9.28
C LYS A 465 13.57 -25.39 -8.07
N GLY A 466 12.60 -25.33 -7.17
CA GLY A 466 12.51 -26.15 -5.96
C GLY A 466 12.74 -25.41 -4.65
N THR A 467 12.76 -24.09 -4.66
CA THR A 467 12.80 -23.27 -3.45
C THR A 467 11.49 -23.42 -2.67
N ALA A 468 11.58 -23.61 -1.35
CA ALA A 468 10.43 -23.54 -0.43
C ALA A 468 10.15 -22.07 -0.11
N ILE A 469 8.95 -21.58 -0.41
CA ILE A 469 8.61 -20.16 -0.26
C ILE A 469 7.50 -19.98 0.76
N LEU A 470 7.75 -19.18 1.79
CA LEU A 470 6.71 -18.64 2.68
C LEU A 470 6.34 -17.24 2.19
N LEU A 471 5.15 -17.11 1.61
CA LEU A 471 4.61 -15.84 1.16
C LEU A 471 3.69 -15.26 2.24
N ILE A 472 4.06 -14.13 2.80
CA ILE A 472 3.24 -13.40 3.76
C ILE A 472 2.71 -12.16 3.05
N SER A 473 1.38 -12.04 2.91
CA SER A 473 0.76 -10.88 2.26
C SER A 473 -0.60 -10.55 2.89
N GLU A 474 -0.91 -9.26 2.95
CA GLU A 474 -2.25 -8.75 3.28
C GLU A 474 -3.17 -8.76 2.06
N ASP A 475 -2.62 -8.89 0.86
CA ASP A 475 -3.38 -8.97 -0.39
C ASP A 475 -3.80 -10.42 -0.66
N LEU A 476 -5.11 -10.70 -0.46
CA LEU A 476 -5.68 -12.02 -0.72
C LEU A 476 -5.60 -12.41 -2.21
N ASP A 477 -5.65 -11.45 -3.13
CA ASP A 477 -5.50 -11.73 -4.56
C ASP A 477 -4.06 -12.24 -4.84
N GLU A 478 -3.04 -11.65 -4.20
CA GLU A 478 -1.64 -12.13 -4.28
C GLU A 478 -1.49 -13.53 -3.68
N ILE A 479 -2.01 -13.75 -2.46
CA ILE A 479 -1.97 -15.07 -1.80
C ILE A 479 -2.61 -16.15 -2.69
N ARG A 480 -3.79 -15.89 -3.24
CA ARG A 480 -4.52 -16.84 -4.10
C ARG A 480 -3.82 -17.07 -5.44
N ALA A 481 -3.24 -16.03 -6.02
CA ALA A 481 -2.58 -16.13 -7.31
C ALA A 481 -1.31 -16.99 -7.25
N LEU A 482 -0.55 -16.91 -6.16
CA LEU A 482 0.79 -17.51 -6.08
C LEU A 482 0.84 -18.80 -5.25
N SER A 483 0.08 -18.88 -4.16
CA SER A 483 0.24 -19.98 -3.19
C SER A 483 -0.30 -21.31 -3.71
N ASP A 484 0.33 -22.39 -3.31
CA ASP A 484 -0.16 -23.76 -3.49
C ASP A 484 -1.05 -24.17 -2.31
N ARG A 485 -0.71 -23.68 -1.13
CA ARG A 485 -1.41 -23.89 0.14
C ARG A 485 -1.53 -22.56 0.88
N ILE A 486 -2.62 -22.33 1.58
CA ILE A 486 -2.87 -21.11 2.35
C ILE A 486 -3.07 -21.48 3.81
N ALA A 487 -2.26 -20.91 4.70
CA ALA A 487 -2.45 -20.96 6.14
C ALA A 487 -3.02 -19.61 6.61
N VAL A 488 -4.05 -19.66 7.46
CA VAL A 488 -4.70 -18.44 7.97
C VAL A 488 -4.20 -18.18 9.37
N MET A 489 -3.72 -16.96 9.60
CA MET A 489 -3.18 -16.54 10.89
C MET A 489 -4.12 -15.55 11.59
N TYR A 490 -4.46 -15.86 12.85
CA TYR A 490 -5.27 -15.01 13.72
C TYR A 490 -4.74 -15.06 15.16
N GLU A 491 -4.55 -13.90 15.79
CA GLU A 491 -4.04 -13.73 17.17
C GLU A 491 -2.80 -14.60 17.49
N GLY A 492 -1.84 -14.63 16.58
CA GLY A 492 -0.58 -15.36 16.75
C GLY A 492 -0.66 -16.87 16.55
N ARG A 493 -1.77 -17.40 16.04
CA ARG A 493 -1.99 -18.83 15.80
C ARG A 493 -2.33 -19.11 14.33
N ILE A 494 -1.99 -20.29 13.84
CA ILE A 494 -2.56 -20.82 12.60
C ILE A 494 -3.93 -21.42 12.93
N VAL A 495 -5.00 -20.77 12.46
CA VAL A 495 -6.39 -21.18 12.74
C VAL A 495 -7.00 -22.07 11.66
N GLY A 496 -6.34 -22.17 10.51
CA GLY A 496 -6.75 -23.06 9.42
C GLY A 496 -5.70 -23.15 8.33
N GLU A 497 -5.72 -24.24 7.59
CA GLU A 497 -4.85 -24.47 6.44
C GLU A 497 -5.66 -25.14 5.35
N VAL A 498 -5.55 -24.60 4.11
CA VAL A 498 -6.32 -25.09 2.96
C VAL A 498 -5.41 -25.23 1.73
N VAL A 499 -5.68 -26.22 0.90
CA VAL A 499 -5.07 -26.31 -0.43
C VAL A 499 -5.72 -25.24 -1.31
N ASN A 500 -4.92 -24.47 -2.03
CA ASN A 500 -5.41 -23.37 -2.85
C ASN A 500 -5.94 -23.87 -4.21
N ASP A 501 -6.98 -24.68 -4.15
CA ASP A 501 -7.72 -25.16 -5.32
C ASP A 501 -9.19 -24.74 -5.17
N ASN A 502 -9.57 -23.64 -5.84
CA ASN A 502 -10.91 -23.04 -5.77
C ASN A 502 -11.36 -22.62 -4.34
N VAL A 503 -10.48 -22.00 -3.58
CA VAL A 503 -10.75 -21.58 -2.20
C VAL A 503 -11.81 -20.47 -2.16
N ASP A 504 -12.79 -20.61 -1.27
CA ASP A 504 -13.82 -19.62 -0.99
C ASP A 504 -13.22 -18.42 -0.22
N VAL A 505 -13.31 -17.24 -0.84
CA VAL A 505 -12.80 -15.98 -0.28
C VAL A 505 -13.55 -15.59 0.99
N GLU A 506 -14.87 -15.85 1.06
CA GLU A 506 -15.69 -15.54 2.23
C GLU A 506 -15.26 -16.40 3.42
N GLN A 507 -14.96 -17.67 3.20
CA GLN A 507 -14.46 -18.58 4.22
C GLN A 507 -13.08 -18.13 4.73
N LEU A 508 -12.15 -17.74 3.84
CA LEU A 508 -10.87 -17.18 4.25
C LEU A 508 -11.05 -15.90 5.07
N GLY A 509 -11.93 -15.00 4.63
CA GLY A 509 -12.24 -13.76 5.33
C GLY A 509 -12.78 -13.99 6.74
N LEU A 510 -13.65 -14.98 6.93
CA LEU A 510 -14.17 -15.38 8.24
C LEU A 510 -13.04 -15.86 9.16
N LEU A 511 -12.19 -16.77 8.68
CA LEU A 511 -11.05 -17.29 9.46
C LEU A 511 -10.06 -16.17 9.83
N MET A 512 -9.82 -15.20 8.94
CA MET A 512 -8.94 -14.06 9.21
C MET A 512 -9.46 -13.12 10.30
N THR A 513 -10.75 -13.16 10.60
CA THR A 513 -11.40 -12.33 11.64
C THR A 513 -11.76 -13.12 12.90
N GLY A 514 -11.33 -14.39 13.00
CA GLY A 514 -11.61 -15.25 14.15
C GLY A 514 -13.03 -15.83 14.19
N GLY A 515 -13.77 -15.73 13.08
CA GLY A 515 -15.05 -16.42 12.91
C GLY A 515 -14.80 -17.91 12.67
N VAL A 516 -15.17 -18.77 13.61
CA VAL A 516 -15.17 -20.24 13.49
C VAL A 516 -16.48 -20.68 12.90
#